data_5476535d4a19863769e5da63ae7ed120
#
_entry.id   5476535d4a19863769e5da63ae7ed120
#
_cell.length_a   1.000
_cell.length_b   1.000
_cell.length_c   1.000
_cell.angle_alpha   90.00
_cell.angle_beta   90.00
_cell.angle_gamma   90.00
#
_symmetry.space_group_name_H-M   'P 1'
#
loop_
_entity.id
_entity.type
_entity.pdbx_description
1 polymer ?
#
loop_
_entity_poly.entity_id
_entity_poly.type
_entity_poly.pdbx_seq_one_letter_code
_entity_poly.pdbx_strand_id
1 'polypeptide(L)'
;IKISIPAAASRLLGALRRAGFEAYVVGGCVRDSLLGRTPGDWDICTSARPEQVRTVFSAYRQILTGEKHGTVAVIVGGTPYEITTYRVDGQYHDSRHPDAVQFVPQVQPDLARRDFTINAMAYAPGEGLIDLYGGRSDLHACLMRCVGDPEERFAEDALRILRAVRLAAQLDFALEEATERAA
;
A
#
# COMPACT_ATOMS: atom_id res chain seq x y z
N ILE A 1 -5.01 -5.63 17.78
CA ILE A 1 -4.36 -6.45 16.73
C ILE A 1 -2.87 -6.20 16.83
N LYS A 2 -2.07 -7.26 16.82
CA LYS A 2 -0.61 -7.18 16.79
C LYS A 2 -0.10 -7.92 15.55
N ILE A 3 0.56 -7.20 14.64
CA ILE A 3 1.20 -7.77 13.46
C ILE A 3 2.69 -7.94 13.76
N SER A 4 3.24 -9.11 13.45
CA SER A 4 4.66 -9.40 13.60
C SER A 4 5.41 -8.90 12.37
N ILE A 5 6.06 -7.76 12.49
CA ILE A 5 6.84 -7.13 11.41
C ILE A 5 8.28 -7.66 11.46
N PRO A 6 8.89 -8.06 10.33
CA PRO A 6 10.29 -8.46 10.28
C PRO A 6 11.23 -7.38 10.81
N ALA A 7 12.33 -7.81 11.43
CA ALA A 7 13.30 -6.88 12.06
C ALA A 7 13.82 -5.81 11.07
N ALA A 8 14.00 -6.15 9.79
CA ALA A 8 14.44 -5.20 8.77
C ALA A 8 13.39 -4.11 8.52
N ALA A 9 12.13 -4.49 8.25
CA ALA A 9 11.03 -3.53 8.05
C ALA A 9 10.80 -2.69 9.32
N SER A 10 10.87 -3.30 10.51
CA SER A 10 10.75 -2.59 11.79
C SER A 10 11.85 -1.54 11.98
N ARG A 11 13.11 -1.85 11.57
CA ARG A 11 14.20 -0.86 11.61
C ARG A 11 13.96 0.30 10.64
N LEU A 12 13.47 0.03 9.43
CA LEU A 12 13.16 1.07 8.44
C LEU A 12 12.04 1.99 8.95
N LEU A 13 10.93 1.44 9.46
CA LEU A 13 9.87 2.21 10.11
C LEU A 13 10.42 3.09 11.25
N GLY A 14 11.22 2.50 12.14
CA GLY A 14 11.82 3.22 13.26
C GLY A 14 12.77 4.33 12.81
N ALA A 15 13.51 4.16 11.71
CA ALA A 15 14.40 5.20 11.18
C ALA A 15 13.61 6.40 10.65
N LEU A 16 12.54 6.18 9.87
CA LEU A 16 11.66 7.23 9.37
C LEU A 16 11.01 8.01 10.52
N ARG A 17 10.52 7.29 11.53
CA ARG A 17 9.86 7.91 12.71
C ARG A 17 10.82 8.73 13.55
N ARG A 18 12.06 8.25 13.78
CA ARG A 18 13.09 9.03 14.47
C ARG A 18 13.50 10.28 13.68
N ALA A 19 13.38 10.25 12.37
CA ALA A 19 13.58 11.43 11.51
C ALA A 19 12.38 12.40 11.48
N GLY A 20 11.29 12.10 12.23
CA GLY A 20 10.13 12.96 12.36
C GLY A 20 9.02 12.70 11.31
N PHE A 21 9.08 11.59 10.58
CA PHE A 21 8.09 11.25 9.57
C PHE A 21 7.13 10.16 10.06
N GLU A 22 5.87 10.25 9.63
CA GLU A 22 4.95 9.12 9.75
C GLU A 22 5.42 7.97 8.84
N ALA A 23 5.26 6.73 9.30
CA ALA A 23 5.55 5.55 8.50
C ALA A 23 4.75 4.34 8.99
N TYR A 24 4.20 3.58 8.04
CA TYR A 24 3.40 2.38 8.27
C TYR A 24 3.78 1.29 7.27
N VAL A 25 3.69 0.02 7.66
CA VAL A 25 3.57 -1.06 6.68
C VAL A 25 2.16 -1.04 6.10
N VAL A 26 1.98 -1.37 4.81
CA VAL A 26 0.74 -1.11 4.11
C VAL A 26 0.44 -2.17 3.04
N GLY A 27 -0.84 -2.38 2.75
CA GLY A 27 -1.24 -3.20 1.62
C GLY A 27 -1.20 -4.71 1.87
N GLY A 28 -0.61 -5.44 0.94
CA GLY A 28 -0.59 -6.90 0.93
C GLY A 28 -0.02 -7.53 2.20
N CYS A 29 1.03 -6.95 2.76
CA CYS A 29 1.64 -7.47 3.99
C CYS A 29 0.72 -7.35 5.21
N VAL A 30 -0.07 -6.27 5.30
CA VAL A 30 -1.06 -6.10 6.38
C VAL A 30 -2.19 -7.11 6.22
N ARG A 31 -2.76 -7.22 5.00
CA ARG A 31 -3.78 -8.21 4.65
C ARG A 31 -3.35 -9.62 5.00
N ASP A 32 -2.19 -10.05 4.50
CA ASP A 32 -1.71 -11.42 4.67
C ASP A 32 -1.42 -11.73 6.13
N SER A 33 -0.85 -10.77 6.88
CA SER A 33 -0.64 -10.91 8.32
C SER A 33 -1.96 -11.08 9.09
N LEU A 34 -3.03 -10.34 8.71
CA LEU A 34 -4.35 -10.47 9.32
C LEU A 34 -5.01 -11.81 9.00
N LEU A 35 -4.71 -12.40 7.84
CA LEU A 35 -5.16 -13.75 7.45
C LEU A 35 -4.29 -14.86 8.05
N GLY A 36 -3.28 -14.55 8.86
CA GLY A 36 -2.33 -15.53 9.41
C GLY A 36 -1.39 -16.13 8.37
N ARG A 37 -1.26 -15.50 7.21
CA ARG A 37 -0.33 -15.88 6.13
C ARG A 37 0.99 -15.16 6.32
N THR A 38 2.08 -15.75 5.81
CA THR A 38 3.39 -15.07 5.76
C THR A 38 3.44 -14.15 4.54
N PRO A 39 3.60 -12.82 4.71
CA PRO A 39 3.77 -11.91 3.59
C PRO A 39 5.03 -12.19 2.79
N GLY A 40 4.93 -12.09 1.45
CA GLY A 40 6.08 -12.23 0.55
C GLY A 40 6.97 -10.99 0.52
N ASP A 41 6.38 -9.82 0.62
CA ASP A 41 7.02 -8.51 0.62
C ASP A 41 6.45 -7.62 1.72
N TRP A 42 7.16 -6.54 2.04
CA TRP A 42 6.77 -5.59 3.08
C TRP A 42 6.92 -4.16 2.55
N ASP A 43 5.81 -3.61 2.07
CA ASP A 43 5.75 -2.25 1.60
C ASP A 43 5.56 -1.28 2.78
N ILE A 44 6.22 -0.12 2.68
CA ILE A 44 6.13 0.95 3.66
C ILE A 44 5.57 2.19 2.96
N CYS A 45 4.61 2.86 3.57
CA CYS A 45 4.19 4.19 3.18
C CYS A 45 4.61 5.22 4.25
N THR A 46 4.90 6.46 3.83
CA THR A 46 5.44 7.49 4.72
C THR A 46 5.07 8.91 4.27
N SER A 47 5.06 9.84 5.22
CA SER A 47 4.97 11.28 4.93
C SER A 47 6.28 11.87 4.38
N ALA A 48 7.41 11.14 4.49
CA ALA A 48 8.69 11.59 3.95
C ALA A 48 8.65 11.62 2.42
N ARG A 49 9.11 12.70 1.80
CA ARG A 49 9.29 12.80 0.35
C ARG A 49 10.46 11.94 -0.12
N PRO A 50 10.53 11.57 -1.42
CA PRO A 50 11.59 10.68 -1.92
C PRO A 50 13.01 11.15 -1.56
N GLU A 51 13.30 12.43 -1.70
CA GLU A 51 14.59 13.00 -1.32
C GLU A 51 14.90 12.90 0.17
N GLN A 52 13.86 12.97 1.03
CA GLN A 52 14.01 12.79 2.47
C GLN A 52 14.22 11.30 2.81
N VAL A 53 13.51 10.39 2.14
CA VAL A 53 13.73 8.94 2.25
C VAL A 53 15.17 8.60 1.87
N ARG A 54 15.67 9.15 0.76
CA ARG A 54 17.06 8.97 0.32
C ARG A 54 18.06 9.44 1.38
N THR A 55 17.80 10.57 2.01
CA THR A 55 18.65 11.14 3.05
C THR A 55 18.67 10.25 4.29
N VAL A 56 17.49 9.82 4.77
CA VAL A 56 17.36 8.93 5.94
C VAL A 56 18.11 7.62 5.74
N PHE A 57 18.08 7.09 4.52
CA PHE A 57 18.71 5.81 4.19
C PHE A 57 19.98 5.93 3.36
N SER A 58 20.70 7.05 3.45
CA SER A 58 21.94 7.31 2.69
C SER A 58 23.02 6.24 2.88
N ALA A 59 23.04 5.55 4.02
CA ALA A 59 23.97 4.44 4.30
C ALA A 59 23.57 3.11 3.64
N TYR A 60 22.40 3.02 3.01
CA TYR A 60 21.90 1.81 2.35
C TYR A 60 21.99 1.94 0.84
N ARG A 61 22.14 0.79 0.16
CA ARG A 61 21.94 0.74 -1.30
C ARG A 61 20.47 1.02 -1.61
N GLN A 62 20.22 1.90 -2.58
CA GLN A 62 18.88 2.33 -2.97
C GLN A 62 18.66 2.11 -4.47
N ILE A 63 17.40 1.83 -4.84
CA ILE A 63 16.93 1.75 -6.23
C ILE A 63 15.90 2.87 -6.42
N LEU A 64 16.15 3.74 -7.40
CA LEU A 64 15.41 5.01 -7.60
C LEU A 64 14.50 5.00 -8.83
N THR A 65 14.32 3.86 -9.50
CA THR A 65 13.49 3.76 -10.72
C THR A 65 12.04 4.23 -10.51
N GLY A 66 11.51 4.09 -9.30
CA GLY A 66 10.16 4.53 -8.91
C GLY A 66 10.08 5.94 -8.31
N GLU A 67 11.21 6.67 -8.20
CA GLU A 67 11.28 7.93 -7.45
C GLU A 67 10.31 9.01 -7.98
N LYS A 68 10.16 9.11 -9.28
CA LYS A 68 9.19 10.05 -9.90
C LYS A 68 7.74 9.78 -9.51
N HIS A 69 7.42 8.55 -9.10
CA HIS A 69 6.12 8.14 -8.58
C HIS A 69 6.07 8.06 -7.04
N GLY A 70 7.13 8.53 -6.38
CA GLY A 70 7.20 8.59 -4.93
C GLY A 70 7.79 7.37 -4.25
N THR A 71 8.30 6.37 -4.99
CA THR A 71 8.82 5.12 -4.43
C THR A 71 10.36 5.07 -4.48
N VAL A 72 10.96 4.78 -3.34
CA VAL A 72 12.40 4.48 -3.20
C VAL A 72 12.51 3.07 -2.60
N ALA A 73 13.21 2.16 -3.29
CA ALA A 73 13.50 0.86 -2.71
C ALA A 73 14.83 0.88 -1.95
N VAL A 74 14.81 0.47 -0.69
CA VAL A 74 15.97 0.38 0.20
C VAL A 74 16.36 -1.08 0.37
N ILE A 75 17.61 -1.44 0.07
CA ILE A 75 18.10 -2.81 0.15
C ILE A 75 18.63 -3.09 1.55
N VAL A 76 18.03 -4.05 2.25
CA VAL A 76 18.47 -4.52 3.57
C VAL A 76 18.74 -6.02 3.51
N GLY A 77 19.98 -6.43 3.76
CA GLY A 77 20.37 -7.85 3.71
C GLY A 77 20.10 -8.52 2.36
N GLY A 78 20.21 -7.77 1.24
CA GLY A 78 19.92 -8.25 -0.11
C GLY A 78 18.44 -8.19 -0.52
N THR A 79 17.52 -7.88 0.41
CA THR A 79 16.08 -7.78 0.14
C THR A 79 15.68 -6.33 -0.08
N PRO A 80 14.97 -6.00 -1.17
CA PRO A 80 14.40 -4.68 -1.38
C PRO A 80 13.16 -4.47 -0.51
N TYR A 81 13.05 -3.27 0.06
CA TYR A 81 11.86 -2.77 0.74
C TYR A 81 11.41 -1.50 0.04
N GLU A 82 10.21 -1.52 -0.52
CA GLU A 82 9.64 -0.34 -1.16
C GLU A 82 9.11 0.63 -0.11
N ILE A 83 9.59 1.88 -0.18
CA ILE A 83 9.15 2.98 0.67
C ILE A 83 8.52 4.03 -0.23
N THR A 84 7.21 4.20 -0.11
CA THR A 84 6.42 5.10 -0.95
C THR A 84 5.93 6.29 -0.15
N THR A 85 6.19 7.49 -0.65
CA THR A 85 5.62 8.73 -0.12
C THR A 85 4.11 8.74 -0.28
N TYR A 86 3.38 9.20 0.73
CA TYR A 86 1.92 9.40 0.63
C TYR A 86 1.59 10.27 -0.57
N ARG A 87 0.65 9.83 -1.38
CA ARG A 87 0.31 10.52 -2.61
C ARG A 87 -1.16 10.36 -2.97
N VAL A 88 -1.62 11.29 -3.76
CA VAL A 88 -2.82 11.15 -4.59
C VAL A 88 -2.37 11.04 -6.04
N ASP A 89 -3.07 10.21 -6.79
CA ASP A 89 -2.80 10.04 -8.21
C ASP A 89 -3.52 11.15 -8.98
N GLY A 90 -2.88 11.69 -10.01
CA GLY A 90 -3.47 12.65 -10.94
C GLY A 90 -4.40 11.97 -11.93
N GLN A 91 -4.66 12.65 -13.06
CA GLN A 91 -5.48 12.06 -14.12
C GLN A 91 -4.77 10.88 -14.79
N TYR A 92 -5.57 9.93 -15.23
CA TYR A 92 -5.12 8.75 -15.97
C TYR A 92 -5.53 8.91 -17.44
N HIS A 93 -4.58 9.12 -18.35
CA HIS A 93 -4.87 9.24 -19.79
C HIS A 93 -4.73 7.92 -20.53
N ASP A 94 -3.93 6.99 -20.03
CA ASP A 94 -3.68 5.69 -20.65
C ASP A 94 -4.40 4.53 -19.94
N SER A 95 -5.32 4.83 -19.01
CA SER A 95 -6.02 3.86 -18.15
C SER A 95 -5.07 2.92 -17.39
N ARG A 96 -3.87 3.38 -17.07
CA ARG A 96 -2.87 2.58 -16.35
C ARG A 96 -1.96 3.40 -15.43
N HIS A 97 -1.43 4.51 -15.93
CA HIS A 97 -0.47 5.32 -15.18
C HIS A 97 -1.04 6.70 -14.93
N PRO A 98 -0.97 7.22 -13.71
CA PRO A 98 -1.27 8.63 -13.48
C PRO A 98 -0.20 9.49 -14.15
N ASP A 99 -0.61 10.53 -14.86
CA ASP A 99 0.32 11.47 -15.52
C ASP A 99 1.24 12.16 -14.52
N ALA A 100 0.74 12.41 -13.34
CA ALA A 100 1.47 13.02 -12.25
C ALA A 100 0.97 12.47 -10.91
N VAL A 101 1.83 12.53 -9.91
CA VAL A 101 1.46 12.25 -8.53
C VAL A 101 1.64 13.52 -7.70
N GLN A 102 0.72 13.75 -6.78
CA GLN A 102 0.85 14.83 -5.80
C GLN A 102 1.13 14.23 -4.43
N PHE A 103 2.26 14.60 -3.84
CA PHE A 103 2.59 14.15 -2.48
C PHE A 103 1.74 14.88 -1.45
N VAL A 104 1.25 14.11 -0.48
CA VAL A 104 0.38 14.59 0.58
C VAL A 104 0.96 14.24 1.95
N PRO A 105 0.69 15.04 3.01
CA PRO A 105 1.25 14.79 4.32
C PRO A 105 0.53 13.71 5.13
N GLN A 106 -0.67 13.29 4.72
CA GLN A 106 -1.55 12.42 5.48
C GLN A 106 -1.71 11.05 4.81
N VAL A 107 -1.82 9.99 5.60
CA VAL A 107 -1.98 8.62 5.12
C VAL A 107 -3.35 8.36 4.48
N GLN A 108 -4.40 9.06 4.92
CA GLN A 108 -5.77 8.81 4.45
C GLN A 108 -5.95 8.95 2.93
N PRO A 109 -5.49 10.02 2.24
CA PRO A 109 -5.59 10.11 0.79
C PRO A 109 -4.79 9.01 0.07
N ASP A 110 -3.64 8.57 0.63
CA ASP A 110 -2.86 7.47 0.05
C ASP A 110 -3.61 6.13 0.14
N LEU A 111 -4.35 5.89 1.22
CA LEU A 111 -5.19 4.71 1.34
C LEU A 111 -6.42 4.78 0.42
N ALA A 112 -7.00 5.99 0.23
CA ALA A 112 -8.18 6.22 -0.61
C ALA A 112 -7.97 5.86 -2.08
N ARG A 113 -6.76 6.08 -2.62
CA ARG A 113 -6.44 5.80 -4.04
C ARG A 113 -6.18 4.33 -4.34
N ARG A 114 -6.13 3.46 -3.33
CA ARG A 114 -5.83 2.03 -3.51
C ARG A 114 -6.99 1.28 -4.18
N ASP A 115 -6.66 0.12 -4.71
CA ASP A 115 -7.60 -0.71 -5.47
C ASP A 115 -8.73 -1.29 -4.60
N PHE A 116 -8.37 -2.08 -3.59
CA PHE A 116 -9.32 -2.83 -2.78
C PHE A 116 -9.20 -2.51 -1.31
N THR A 117 -10.33 -2.57 -0.58
CA THR A 117 -10.41 -2.29 0.85
C THR A 117 -9.43 -3.13 1.66
N ILE A 118 -9.28 -4.41 1.32
CA ILE A 118 -8.37 -5.35 1.98
C ILE A 118 -6.88 -5.01 1.78
N ASN A 119 -6.55 -4.17 0.79
CA ASN A 119 -5.21 -3.65 0.54
C ASN A 119 -5.06 -2.17 0.97
N ALA A 120 -6.15 -1.54 1.43
CA ALA A 120 -6.16 -0.15 1.88
C ALA A 120 -6.07 -0.04 3.41
N MET A 121 -5.29 -0.90 4.02
CA MET A 121 -5.00 -0.91 5.45
C MET A 121 -3.52 -0.66 5.70
N ALA A 122 -3.23 0.08 6.76
CA ALA A 122 -1.87 0.37 7.20
C ALA A 122 -1.68 -0.02 8.67
N TYR A 123 -0.46 -0.34 9.08
CA TYR A 123 -0.18 -0.73 10.45
C TYR A 123 1.18 -0.23 10.91
N ALA A 124 1.25 0.20 12.16
CA ALA A 124 2.53 0.42 12.85
C ALA A 124 2.47 -0.01 14.31
N PRO A 125 3.58 -0.53 14.86
CA PRO A 125 3.70 -0.82 16.29
C PRO A 125 3.46 0.44 17.11
N GLY A 126 2.61 0.33 18.14
CA GLY A 126 2.27 1.44 19.04
C GLY A 126 1.06 2.26 18.60
N GLU A 127 0.76 2.36 17.30
CA GLU A 127 -0.42 3.05 16.78
C GLU A 127 -1.54 2.07 16.39
N GLY A 128 -1.17 0.84 16.02
CA GLY A 128 -2.14 -0.20 15.65
C GLY A 128 -2.50 -0.20 14.17
N LEU A 129 -3.68 -0.75 13.87
CA LEU A 129 -4.22 -0.88 12.53
C LEU A 129 -5.02 0.37 12.15
N ILE A 130 -4.70 0.94 11.01
CA ILE A 130 -5.48 1.98 10.33
C ILE A 130 -6.30 1.28 9.25
N ASP A 131 -7.62 1.28 9.40
CA ASP A 131 -8.59 0.68 8.48
C ASP A 131 -9.76 1.65 8.28
N LEU A 132 -9.63 2.54 7.31
CA LEU A 132 -10.60 3.61 7.03
C LEU A 132 -11.71 3.17 6.07
N TYR A 133 -11.52 2.04 5.38
CA TYR A 133 -12.39 1.58 4.30
C TYR A 133 -13.01 0.21 4.57
N GLY A 134 -12.91 -0.29 5.81
CA GLY A 134 -13.54 -1.54 6.22
C GLY A 134 -12.87 -2.80 5.70
N GLY A 135 -11.59 -2.72 5.35
CA GLY A 135 -10.83 -3.85 4.82
C GLY A 135 -10.81 -5.06 5.76
N ARG A 136 -10.76 -4.84 7.06
CA ARG A 136 -10.84 -5.92 8.05
C ARG A 136 -12.19 -6.63 8.03
N SER A 137 -13.29 -5.88 7.86
CA SER A 137 -14.63 -6.46 7.74
C SER A 137 -14.74 -7.31 6.49
N ASP A 138 -14.23 -6.79 5.35
CA ASP A 138 -14.23 -7.51 4.08
C ASP A 138 -13.34 -8.76 4.12
N LEU A 139 -12.19 -8.72 4.81
CA LEU A 139 -11.37 -9.91 5.08
C LEU A 139 -12.15 -10.98 5.84
N HIS A 140 -12.90 -10.58 6.87
CA HIS A 140 -13.69 -11.52 7.67
C HIS A 140 -14.85 -12.10 6.86
N ALA A 141 -15.43 -11.32 5.96
CA ALA A 141 -16.52 -11.74 5.06
C ALA A 141 -16.02 -12.48 3.81
N CYS A 142 -14.71 -12.65 3.62
CA CYS A 142 -14.09 -13.19 2.41
C CYS A 142 -14.53 -12.46 1.13
N LEU A 143 -14.57 -11.12 1.19
CA LEU A 143 -15.05 -10.25 0.13
C LEU A 143 -13.93 -9.40 -0.48
N MET A 144 -13.93 -9.31 -1.81
CA MET A 144 -13.13 -8.37 -2.60
C MET A 144 -14.01 -7.17 -2.98
N ARG A 145 -13.71 -6.01 -2.39
CA ARG A 145 -14.44 -4.75 -2.63
C ARG A 145 -13.46 -3.67 -3.05
N CYS A 146 -13.82 -2.88 -4.07
CA CYS A 146 -13.09 -1.66 -4.42
C CYS A 146 -13.15 -0.61 -3.29
N VAL A 147 -12.11 0.22 -3.20
CA VAL A 147 -12.15 1.44 -2.39
C VAL A 147 -12.92 2.51 -3.16
N GLY A 148 -14.02 3.01 -2.59
CA GLY A 148 -14.87 4.00 -3.27
C GLY A 148 -15.72 3.39 -4.38
N ASP A 149 -15.90 4.14 -5.47
CA ASP A 149 -16.71 3.71 -6.61
C ASP A 149 -15.92 2.73 -7.52
N PRO A 150 -16.42 1.49 -7.74
CA PRO A 150 -15.73 0.52 -8.56
C PRO A 150 -15.58 0.94 -10.03
N GLU A 151 -16.58 1.62 -10.62
CA GLU A 151 -16.51 2.09 -12.01
C GLU A 151 -15.39 3.11 -12.19
N GLU A 152 -15.27 4.06 -11.25
CA GLU A 152 -14.17 5.03 -11.24
C GLU A 152 -12.81 4.32 -11.07
N ARG A 153 -12.70 3.37 -10.11
CA ARG A 153 -11.46 2.63 -9.84
C ARG A 153 -10.97 1.83 -11.04
N PHE A 154 -11.87 1.19 -11.77
CA PHE A 154 -11.50 0.41 -12.96
C PHE A 154 -11.28 1.29 -14.19
N ALA A 155 -11.96 2.42 -14.32
CA ALA A 155 -11.69 3.40 -15.37
C ALA A 155 -10.30 4.06 -15.24
N GLU A 156 -9.82 4.30 -14.00
CA GLU A 156 -8.48 4.82 -13.75
C GLU A 156 -7.39 3.83 -14.22
N ASP A 157 -7.51 2.57 -13.84
CA ASP A 157 -6.53 1.52 -14.17
C ASP A 157 -7.23 0.20 -14.46
N ALA A 158 -7.35 -0.14 -15.75
CA ALA A 158 -7.99 -1.36 -16.20
C ALA A 158 -7.30 -2.65 -15.70
N LEU A 159 -6.00 -2.58 -15.33
CA LEU A 159 -5.32 -3.73 -14.71
C LEU A 159 -5.92 -4.08 -13.35
N ARG A 160 -6.63 -3.17 -12.69
CA ARG A 160 -7.31 -3.47 -11.42
C ARG A 160 -8.37 -4.55 -11.58
N ILE A 161 -9.02 -4.67 -12.76
CA ILE A 161 -9.96 -5.77 -13.06
C ILE A 161 -9.23 -7.11 -12.99
N LEU A 162 -8.09 -7.24 -13.69
CA LEU A 162 -7.29 -8.47 -13.64
C LEU A 162 -6.73 -8.74 -12.24
N ARG A 163 -6.40 -7.69 -11.49
CA ARG A 163 -5.97 -7.81 -10.10
C ARG A 163 -7.11 -8.30 -9.20
N ALA A 164 -8.36 -7.84 -9.42
CA ALA A 164 -9.54 -8.31 -8.70
C ALA A 164 -9.74 -9.82 -8.88
N VAL A 165 -9.76 -10.28 -10.12
CA VAL A 165 -9.92 -11.71 -10.45
C VAL A 165 -8.78 -12.54 -9.86
N ARG A 166 -7.53 -12.09 -10.03
CA ARG A 166 -6.36 -12.79 -9.50
C ARG A 166 -6.41 -12.90 -7.98
N LEU A 167 -6.66 -11.80 -7.28
CA LEU A 167 -6.68 -11.80 -5.81
C LEU A 167 -7.88 -12.59 -5.27
N ALA A 168 -9.06 -12.48 -5.87
CA ALA A 168 -10.22 -13.28 -5.51
C ALA A 168 -9.91 -14.78 -5.59
N ALA A 169 -9.30 -15.23 -6.69
CA ALA A 169 -8.88 -16.63 -6.85
C ALA A 169 -7.77 -17.05 -5.86
N GLN A 170 -6.77 -16.19 -5.59
CA GLN A 170 -5.68 -16.50 -4.66
C GLN A 170 -6.13 -16.58 -3.20
N LEU A 171 -7.11 -15.77 -2.84
CA LEU A 171 -7.62 -15.68 -1.47
C LEU A 171 -8.82 -16.60 -1.23
N ASP A 172 -9.44 -17.10 -2.28
CA ASP A 172 -10.74 -17.79 -2.27
C ASP A 172 -11.86 -16.86 -1.75
N PHE A 173 -11.90 -15.64 -2.29
CA PHE A 173 -12.85 -14.60 -1.91
C PHE A 173 -13.86 -14.36 -3.04
N ALA A 174 -15.10 -14.04 -2.68
CA ALA A 174 -16.10 -13.56 -3.63
C ALA A 174 -15.85 -12.08 -3.98
N LEU A 175 -16.19 -11.68 -5.21
CA LEU A 175 -16.29 -10.27 -5.56
C LEU A 175 -17.56 -9.68 -4.92
N GLU A 176 -17.46 -8.48 -4.39
CA GLU A 176 -18.64 -7.73 -3.95
C GLU A 176 -19.46 -7.31 -5.16
N GLU A 177 -20.78 -7.32 -5.04
CA GLU A 177 -21.71 -7.20 -6.18
C GLU A 177 -21.50 -5.98 -7.07
N ALA A 178 -21.25 -4.79 -6.49
CA ALA A 178 -20.98 -3.59 -7.28
C ALA A 178 -19.60 -3.67 -7.95
N THR A 179 -18.61 -4.25 -7.27
CA THR A 179 -17.27 -4.47 -7.81
C THR A 179 -17.30 -5.48 -8.97
N GLU A 180 -18.11 -6.53 -8.85
CA GLU A 180 -18.28 -7.53 -9.91
C GLU A 180 -18.98 -6.94 -11.15
N ARG A 181 -20.02 -6.13 -10.94
CA ARG A 181 -20.74 -5.49 -12.05
C ARG A 181 -19.91 -4.47 -12.83
N ALA A 182 -18.97 -3.81 -12.17
CA ALA A 182 -18.09 -2.83 -12.78
C ALA A 182 -16.89 -3.45 -13.52
N ALA A 183 -16.60 -4.74 -13.29
CA ALA A 183 -15.48 -5.46 -13.90
C ALA A 183 -15.84 -6.06 -15.26
#